data_b70a03dbde051a9507d8e74e4dbcd12f
#
_entry.id   b70a03dbde051a9507d8e74e4dbcd12f
#
_cell.length_a   1.000
_cell.length_b   1.000
_cell.length_c   1.000
_cell.angle_alpha   90.00
_cell.angle_beta   90.00
_cell.angle_gamma   90.00
#
_symmetry.space_group_name_H-M   'P 1'
#
loop_
_entity.id
_entity.type
_entity.pdbx_description
1 polymer ?
#
loop_
_entity_poly.entity_id
_entity_poly.type
_entity_poly.pdbx_seq_one_letter_code
_entity_poly.pdbx_strand_id
1 'polypeptide(L)'
;MNTRLILFFCLIFVTGFSQNKLSERYNLMPWPQKIEAKNLKLPINEQLTISINVSSSQRLQKAGTIFLRRLSGRTGVFINEGFPVKDSSSTIQIHFDTVSSLSIDSDESYSLEVNATNAIIRATTDVGALRGLETLLQLTTQGVSDYYFPGVSIYDAPRFVWRGLMIDAARHFQPVAVVKRNLDAMASLKMNVFHWHLSDDQGFRIESKVFPKLHLEASDGLYYTQNQIKDIVSYASNLGIRVVPEIDVPGHATAILTAYPELGSKKGYVYTIERFSGIFNPTLNPTLESTYVFLDELFTEIASLFPDQYFHIGGDENEGKHWNGNESIQAFKNINNLNTNHELQTYLNIRLEKILNSLGKKLMGWDEIMTPTMPTTALIHAWRGENEGMEKGGAAITAAKQGFQAVLSN
;
A
#
# COMPACT_ATOMS: atom_id res chain seq x y z
N MET A 1 21.99 -51.46 11.06
CA MET A 1 20.77 -50.61 11.20
C MET A 1 21.11 -49.09 11.03
N ASN A 2 22.04 -48.74 10.15
CA ASN A 2 22.49 -47.35 9.99
C ASN A 2 22.56 -46.81 8.54
N THR A 3 22.16 -47.65 7.57
CA THR A 3 22.28 -47.22 6.13
C THR A 3 21.06 -46.49 5.59
N ARG A 4 19.88 -46.56 6.24
CA ARG A 4 18.66 -45.85 5.80
C ARG A 4 18.59 -44.41 6.29
N LEU A 5 19.27 -44.03 7.37
CA LEU A 5 19.29 -42.68 7.92
C LEU A 5 20.17 -41.71 7.06
N ILE A 6 21.26 -42.25 6.50
CA ILE A 6 22.19 -41.48 5.64
C ILE A 6 21.57 -41.12 4.31
N LEU A 7 20.71 -41.98 3.72
CA LEU A 7 20.00 -41.64 2.46
C LEU A 7 18.95 -40.54 2.64
N PHE A 8 18.29 -40.47 3.81
CA PHE A 8 17.28 -39.42 4.07
C PHE A 8 17.91 -38.03 4.28
N PHE A 9 19.12 -37.99 4.90
CA PHE A 9 19.87 -36.75 5.08
C PHE A 9 20.46 -36.22 3.77
N CYS A 10 20.88 -37.09 2.85
CA CYS A 10 21.36 -36.68 1.53
C CYS A 10 20.27 -36.10 0.63
N LEU A 11 19.00 -36.58 0.73
CA LEU A 11 17.88 -36.04 -0.05
C LEU A 11 17.47 -34.62 0.40
N ILE A 12 17.56 -34.32 1.70
CA ILE A 12 17.27 -32.95 2.23
C ILE A 12 18.37 -31.97 1.82
N PHE A 13 19.63 -32.39 1.77
CA PHE A 13 20.74 -31.53 1.34
C PHE A 13 20.70 -31.22 -0.17
N VAL A 14 20.26 -32.18 -1.02
CA VAL A 14 20.18 -31.98 -2.47
C VAL A 14 19.11 -30.96 -2.86
N THR A 15 17.98 -30.90 -2.12
CA THR A 15 16.93 -29.92 -2.38
C THR A 15 17.35 -28.49 -1.98
N GLY A 16 18.10 -28.31 -0.91
CA GLY A 16 18.62 -27.01 -0.48
C GLY A 16 19.67 -26.43 -1.46
N PHE A 17 20.56 -27.27 -1.99
CA PHE A 17 21.57 -26.87 -2.98
C PHE A 17 20.98 -26.52 -4.36
N SER A 18 19.84 -27.14 -4.72
CA SER A 18 19.16 -26.85 -5.99
C SER A 18 18.48 -25.49 -5.99
N GLN A 19 17.87 -25.07 -4.90
CA GLN A 19 17.23 -23.74 -4.80
C GLN A 19 18.23 -22.57 -4.86
N ASN A 20 19.37 -22.69 -4.20
CA ASN A 20 20.41 -21.67 -4.26
C ASN A 20 20.98 -21.46 -5.68
N LYS A 21 21.12 -22.50 -6.47
CA LYS A 21 21.57 -22.40 -7.87
C LYS A 21 20.55 -21.77 -8.80
N LEU A 22 19.23 -21.93 -8.53
CA LEU A 22 18.18 -21.31 -9.34
C LEU A 22 18.06 -19.81 -9.06
N SER A 23 18.22 -19.37 -7.80
CA SER A 23 18.22 -17.95 -7.43
C SER A 23 19.41 -17.17 -7.99
N GLU A 24 20.54 -17.83 -8.21
CA GLU A 24 21.69 -17.26 -8.92
C GLU A 24 21.45 -17.15 -10.43
N ARG A 25 20.60 -18.02 -10.99
CA ARG A 25 20.31 -18.08 -12.43
C ARG A 25 19.20 -17.11 -12.86
N TYR A 26 18.20 -16.88 -12.00
CA TYR A 26 17.02 -16.08 -12.31
C TYR A 26 16.91 -14.90 -11.35
N ASN A 27 16.87 -13.70 -11.89
CA ASN A 27 16.70 -12.44 -11.12
C ASN A 27 15.23 -12.17 -10.86
N LEU A 28 14.55 -13.05 -10.09
CA LEU A 28 13.14 -12.89 -9.73
C LEU A 28 13.00 -12.18 -8.39
N MET A 29 12.14 -11.18 -8.33
CA MET A 29 11.84 -10.45 -7.09
C MET A 29 10.35 -10.07 -7.01
N PRO A 30 9.63 -10.50 -5.96
CA PRO A 30 10.05 -11.49 -4.97
C PRO A 30 10.29 -12.87 -5.57
N TRP A 31 11.05 -13.71 -4.85
CA TRP A 31 11.28 -15.10 -5.25
C TRP A 31 9.99 -15.91 -5.12
N PRO A 32 9.57 -16.68 -6.15
CA PRO A 32 8.34 -17.44 -6.13
C PRO A 32 8.37 -18.61 -5.14
N GLN A 33 7.20 -19.05 -4.69
CA GLN A 33 7.08 -20.17 -3.75
C GLN A 33 7.65 -21.47 -4.32
N LYS A 34 7.40 -21.74 -5.61
CA LYS A 34 7.93 -22.92 -6.31
C LYS A 34 8.40 -22.53 -7.71
N ILE A 35 9.56 -23.03 -8.08
CA ILE A 35 10.11 -22.89 -9.43
C ILE A 35 10.86 -24.17 -9.83
N GLU A 36 10.55 -24.67 -11.01
CA GLU A 36 11.24 -25.78 -11.66
C GLU A 36 11.77 -25.30 -13.00
N ALA A 37 13.08 -25.44 -13.20
CA ALA A 37 13.71 -25.07 -14.47
C ALA A 37 13.61 -26.23 -15.47
N LYS A 38 13.33 -25.90 -16.73
CA LYS A 38 13.32 -26.80 -17.86
C LYS A 38 14.46 -26.44 -18.82
N ASN A 39 15.00 -27.42 -19.51
CA ASN A 39 16.02 -27.17 -20.53
C ASN A 39 15.39 -26.78 -21.88
N LEU A 40 14.57 -25.71 -21.85
CA LEU A 40 13.82 -25.17 -22.97
C LEU A 40 13.98 -23.64 -23.01
N LYS A 41 13.75 -23.08 -24.19
CA LYS A 41 13.75 -21.61 -24.41
C LYS A 41 12.54 -21.25 -25.27
N LEU A 42 11.82 -20.22 -24.91
CA LEU A 42 10.79 -19.59 -25.73
C LEU A 42 11.39 -18.33 -26.36
N PRO A 43 11.64 -18.28 -27.67
CA PRO A 43 12.22 -17.12 -28.32
C PRO A 43 11.34 -15.88 -28.21
N ILE A 44 11.97 -14.71 -28.02
CA ILE A 44 11.31 -13.40 -28.10
C ILE A 44 11.64 -12.81 -29.46
N ASN A 45 10.64 -12.70 -30.31
CA ASN A 45 10.79 -12.19 -31.67
C ASN A 45 9.61 -11.27 -32.04
N GLU A 46 9.62 -10.70 -33.23
CA GLU A 46 8.64 -9.76 -33.73
C GLU A 46 7.22 -10.33 -33.89
N GLN A 47 7.07 -11.67 -34.01
CA GLN A 47 5.77 -12.37 -34.12
C GLN A 47 5.16 -12.73 -32.77
N LEU A 48 5.81 -12.36 -31.64
CA LEU A 48 5.28 -12.64 -30.32
C LEU A 48 3.91 -11.96 -30.13
N THR A 49 2.93 -12.74 -29.71
CA THR A 49 1.57 -12.27 -29.44
C THR A 49 1.14 -12.62 -28.03
N ILE A 50 0.17 -11.88 -27.48
CA ILE A 50 -0.44 -12.13 -26.19
C ILE A 50 -1.95 -12.23 -26.31
N SER A 51 -2.57 -13.22 -25.69
CA SER A 51 -4.03 -13.35 -25.63
C SER A 51 -4.53 -13.45 -24.19
N ILE A 52 -5.77 -13.01 -23.99
CA ILE A 52 -6.46 -13.03 -22.70
C ILE A 52 -7.80 -13.75 -22.93
N ASN A 53 -8.06 -14.83 -22.16
CA ASN A 53 -9.23 -15.70 -22.36
C ASN A 53 -10.58 -15.00 -22.10
N VAL A 54 -10.59 -13.96 -21.23
CA VAL A 54 -11.80 -13.18 -20.91
C VAL A 54 -11.56 -11.72 -21.28
N SER A 55 -12.36 -11.19 -22.19
CA SER A 55 -12.21 -9.81 -22.67
C SER A 55 -12.69 -8.73 -21.67
N SER A 56 -13.27 -9.13 -20.54
CA SER A 56 -13.91 -8.21 -19.59
C SER A 56 -12.96 -7.46 -18.66
N SER A 57 -11.72 -7.92 -18.46
CA SER A 57 -10.76 -7.19 -17.61
C SER A 57 -10.04 -6.10 -18.39
N GLN A 58 -10.47 -4.84 -18.23
CA GLN A 58 -9.74 -3.68 -18.76
C GLN A 58 -8.32 -3.58 -18.16
N ARG A 59 -8.14 -4.01 -16.91
CA ARG A 59 -6.85 -4.06 -16.21
C ARG A 59 -5.86 -4.92 -16.98
N LEU A 60 -6.22 -6.15 -17.33
CA LEU A 60 -5.34 -7.05 -18.08
C LEU A 60 -5.13 -6.61 -19.54
N GLN A 61 -6.12 -6.00 -20.19
CA GLN A 61 -5.94 -5.44 -21.54
C GLN A 61 -4.84 -4.35 -21.52
N LYS A 62 -4.91 -3.43 -20.56
CA LYS A 62 -3.87 -2.40 -20.37
C LYS A 62 -2.53 -3.02 -19.99
N ALA A 63 -2.52 -4.00 -19.07
CA ALA A 63 -1.31 -4.67 -18.62
C ALA A 63 -0.61 -5.42 -19.76
N GLY A 64 -1.34 -6.11 -20.61
CA GLY A 64 -0.79 -6.80 -21.78
C GLY A 64 -0.12 -5.82 -22.75
N THR A 65 -0.76 -4.69 -23.04
CA THR A 65 -0.18 -3.62 -23.87
C THR A 65 1.09 -3.03 -23.24
N ILE A 66 1.07 -2.77 -21.92
CA ILE A 66 2.24 -2.25 -21.19
C ILE A 66 3.36 -3.29 -21.17
N PHE A 67 3.02 -4.58 -20.98
CA PHE A 67 3.99 -5.69 -21.01
C PHE A 67 4.73 -5.75 -22.35
N LEU A 68 4.02 -5.74 -23.47
CA LEU A 68 4.62 -5.76 -24.82
C LEU A 68 5.56 -4.57 -25.03
N ARG A 69 5.13 -3.37 -24.64
CA ARG A 69 5.97 -2.17 -24.72
C ARG A 69 7.23 -2.26 -23.84
N ARG A 70 7.10 -2.75 -22.60
CA ARG A 70 8.23 -2.93 -21.66
C ARG A 70 9.18 -4.02 -22.17
N LEU A 71 8.64 -5.09 -22.75
CA LEU A 71 9.43 -6.17 -23.35
C LEU A 71 10.24 -5.65 -24.55
N SER A 72 9.60 -4.92 -25.48
CA SER A 72 10.28 -4.26 -26.59
C SER A 72 11.38 -3.30 -26.10
N GLY A 73 11.10 -2.49 -25.08
CA GLY A 73 12.08 -1.57 -24.50
C GLY A 73 13.29 -2.27 -23.85
N ARG A 74 13.09 -3.48 -23.27
CA ARG A 74 14.19 -4.27 -22.68
C ARG A 74 15.04 -5.01 -23.69
N THR A 75 14.44 -5.45 -24.78
CA THR A 75 15.08 -6.34 -25.75
C THR A 75 15.51 -5.64 -27.02
N GLY A 76 14.96 -4.48 -27.34
CA GLY A 76 15.10 -3.83 -28.64
C GLY A 76 14.33 -4.54 -29.75
N VAL A 77 13.60 -5.64 -29.46
CA VAL A 77 12.77 -6.35 -30.45
C VAL A 77 11.52 -5.54 -30.71
N PHE A 78 11.27 -5.20 -31.96
CA PHE A 78 10.03 -4.58 -32.40
C PHE A 78 8.95 -5.67 -32.55
N ILE A 79 8.00 -5.72 -31.62
CA ILE A 79 6.90 -6.66 -31.63
C ILE A 79 5.79 -6.08 -32.53
N ASN A 80 5.35 -6.86 -33.55
CA ASN A 80 4.40 -6.40 -34.56
C ASN A 80 3.02 -6.08 -33.97
N GLU A 81 2.56 -6.89 -33.00
CA GLU A 81 1.28 -6.68 -32.32
C GLU A 81 1.48 -5.92 -31.00
N GLY A 82 1.02 -4.67 -30.96
CA GLY A 82 1.19 -3.77 -29.80
C GLY A 82 0.16 -3.99 -28.67
N PHE A 83 -0.84 -4.86 -28.85
CA PHE A 83 -1.92 -5.12 -27.86
C PHE A 83 -2.33 -6.58 -27.85
N PRO A 84 -3.07 -7.02 -26.78
CA PRO A 84 -3.62 -8.36 -26.72
C PRO A 84 -4.57 -8.66 -27.88
N VAL A 85 -4.41 -9.85 -28.46
CA VAL A 85 -5.21 -10.36 -29.59
C VAL A 85 -6.20 -11.41 -29.11
N LYS A 86 -7.22 -11.71 -29.94
CA LYS A 86 -8.19 -12.77 -29.68
C LYS A 86 -7.78 -14.08 -30.39
N ASP A 87 -6.62 -14.58 -30.06
CA ASP A 87 -6.09 -15.81 -30.66
C ASP A 87 -5.61 -16.78 -29.56
N SER A 88 -6.25 -17.94 -29.48
CA SER A 88 -5.89 -19.00 -28.53
C SER A 88 -4.54 -19.64 -28.81
N SER A 89 -3.96 -19.44 -30.00
CA SER A 89 -2.62 -19.92 -30.38
C SER A 89 -1.50 -18.91 -30.06
N SER A 90 -1.82 -17.79 -29.40
CA SER A 90 -0.84 -16.77 -29.05
C SER A 90 0.33 -17.32 -28.27
N THR A 91 1.51 -16.70 -28.47
CA THR A 91 2.76 -17.07 -27.79
C THR A 91 2.63 -16.95 -26.27
N ILE A 92 1.96 -15.90 -25.78
CA ILE A 92 1.64 -15.72 -24.37
C ILE A 92 0.13 -15.82 -24.19
N GLN A 93 -0.31 -16.70 -23.31
CA GLN A 93 -1.72 -16.95 -23.04
C GLN A 93 -2.02 -16.68 -21.57
N ILE A 94 -3.02 -15.84 -21.31
CA ILE A 94 -3.46 -15.49 -19.96
C ILE A 94 -4.87 -16.03 -19.75
N HIS A 95 -5.01 -16.88 -18.74
CA HIS A 95 -6.28 -17.46 -18.30
C HIS A 95 -6.56 -17.04 -16.86
N PHE A 96 -7.74 -16.46 -16.64
CA PHE A 96 -8.22 -16.11 -15.31
C PHE A 96 -9.74 -16.31 -15.23
N ASP A 97 -10.29 -16.44 -14.03
CA ASP A 97 -11.69 -16.78 -13.81
C ASP A 97 -12.53 -15.53 -13.50
N THR A 98 -12.02 -14.62 -12.65
CA THR A 98 -12.78 -13.47 -12.14
C THR A 98 -11.99 -12.18 -12.13
N VAL A 99 -12.71 -11.04 -12.21
CA VAL A 99 -12.14 -9.70 -12.03
C VAL A 99 -12.20 -9.32 -10.56
N SER A 100 -11.05 -9.02 -9.96
CA SER A 100 -10.96 -8.62 -8.56
C SER A 100 -11.40 -7.17 -8.35
N SER A 101 -12.17 -6.92 -7.29
CA SER A 101 -12.54 -5.59 -6.80
C SER A 101 -11.40 -4.88 -6.05
N LEU A 102 -10.26 -5.51 -5.86
CA LEU A 102 -9.12 -5.08 -5.04
C LEU A 102 -9.48 -4.90 -3.56
N SER A 103 -9.22 -5.92 -2.79
CA SER A 103 -9.33 -5.91 -1.33
C SER A 103 -8.10 -6.56 -0.70
N ILE A 104 -8.02 -6.56 0.63
CA ILE A 104 -6.97 -7.30 1.34
C ILE A 104 -7.08 -8.82 1.09
N ASP A 105 -8.27 -9.31 0.77
CA ASP A 105 -8.56 -10.72 0.56
C ASP A 105 -8.46 -11.13 -0.93
N SER A 106 -8.02 -10.22 -1.81
CA SER A 106 -7.84 -10.53 -3.23
C SER A 106 -6.83 -11.65 -3.43
N ASP A 107 -7.22 -12.71 -4.14
CA ASP A 107 -6.29 -13.78 -4.51
C ASP A 107 -5.30 -13.27 -5.56
N GLU A 108 -4.02 -13.26 -5.20
CA GLU A 108 -2.92 -12.85 -6.07
C GLU A 108 -2.08 -14.05 -6.53
N SER A 109 -2.55 -15.27 -6.30
CA SER A 109 -1.85 -16.49 -6.71
C SER A 109 -1.91 -16.69 -8.23
N TYR A 110 -0.87 -17.32 -8.78
CA TYR A 110 -0.80 -17.68 -10.19
C TYR A 110 0.10 -18.90 -10.41
N SER A 111 -0.09 -19.55 -11.56
CA SER A 111 0.89 -20.45 -12.15
C SER A 111 1.39 -19.88 -13.47
N LEU A 112 2.66 -20.11 -13.77
CA LEU A 112 3.30 -19.74 -15.02
C LEU A 112 4.05 -20.94 -15.57
N GLU A 113 3.70 -21.33 -16.77
CA GLU A 113 4.33 -22.42 -17.51
C GLU A 113 4.96 -21.87 -18.77
N VAL A 114 6.28 -21.97 -18.91
CA VAL A 114 7.01 -21.56 -20.12
C VAL A 114 7.53 -22.81 -20.81
N ASN A 115 7.06 -23.03 -22.03
CA ASN A 115 7.45 -24.13 -22.93
C ASN A 115 8.29 -23.61 -24.11
N ALA A 116 8.61 -24.47 -25.07
CA ALA A 116 9.37 -24.06 -26.26
C ALA A 116 8.56 -23.18 -27.23
N THR A 117 7.22 -23.27 -27.20
CA THR A 117 6.31 -22.62 -28.14
C THR A 117 5.39 -21.57 -27.51
N ASN A 118 5.16 -21.65 -26.19
CA ASN A 118 4.24 -20.74 -25.51
C ASN A 118 4.61 -20.53 -24.04
N ALA A 119 4.09 -19.43 -23.48
CA ALA A 119 4.03 -19.15 -22.05
C ALA A 119 2.56 -19.04 -21.62
N ILE A 120 2.15 -19.80 -20.60
CA ILE A 120 0.77 -19.83 -20.12
C ILE A 120 0.73 -19.36 -18.67
N ILE A 121 -0.05 -18.31 -18.42
CA ILE A 121 -0.34 -17.80 -17.08
C ILE A 121 -1.77 -18.21 -16.73
N ARG A 122 -1.95 -18.82 -15.54
CA ARG A 122 -3.27 -19.17 -14.99
C ARG A 122 -3.41 -18.58 -13.59
N ALA A 123 -4.55 -17.97 -13.32
CA ALA A 123 -4.86 -17.36 -12.03
C ALA A 123 -6.38 -17.40 -11.77
N THR A 124 -6.79 -17.36 -10.52
CA THR A 124 -8.21 -17.21 -10.16
C THR A 124 -8.68 -15.78 -10.48
N THR A 125 -7.81 -14.79 -10.26
CA THR A 125 -8.16 -13.39 -10.47
C THR A 125 -7.29 -12.73 -11.53
N ASP A 126 -7.79 -11.63 -12.10
CA ASP A 126 -7.02 -10.79 -13.00
C ASP A 126 -5.79 -10.15 -12.30
N VAL A 127 -5.83 -9.97 -10.97
CA VAL A 127 -4.68 -9.48 -10.20
C VAL A 127 -3.59 -10.55 -10.08
N GLY A 128 -3.95 -11.80 -9.83
CA GLY A 128 -3.00 -12.91 -9.87
C GLY A 128 -2.32 -13.01 -11.25
N ALA A 129 -3.10 -12.83 -12.33
CA ALA A 129 -2.56 -12.80 -13.69
C ALA A 129 -1.57 -11.64 -13.92
N LEU A 130 -1.82 -10.45 -13.35
CA LEU A 130 -0.85 -9.35 -13.35
C LEU A 130 0.48 -9.75 -12.72
N ARG A 131 0.45 -10.44 -11.56
CA ARG A 131 1.67 -10.91 -10.88
C ARG A 131 2.44 -11.92 -11.74
N GLY A 132 1.71 -12.78 -12.46
CA GLY A 132 2.29 -13.71 -13.42
C GLY A 132 2.98 -13.02 -14.60
N LEU A 133 2.36 -11.96 -15.15
CA LEU A 133 2.95 -11.13 -16.20
C LEU A 133 4.25 -10.45 -15.75
N GLU A 134 4.29 -9.90 -14.55
CA GLU A 134 5.52 -9.30 -14.02
C GLU A 134 6.63 -10.34 -13.86
N THR A 135 6.30 -11.55 -13.41
CA THR A 135 7.27 -12.66 -13.33
C THR A 135 7.79 -13.04 -14.71
N LEU A 136 6.92 -13.17 -15.71
CA LEU A 136 7.33 -13.47 -17.08
C LEU A 136 8.26 -12.37 -17.63
N LEU A 137 7.95 -11.09 -17.36
CA LEU A 137 8.81 -9.98 -17.78
C LEU A 137 10.18 -10.00 -17.09
N GLN A 138 10.25 -10.37 -15.80
CA GLN A 138 11.51 -10.54 -15.07
C GLN A 138 12.35 -11.70 -15.62
N LEU A 139 11.74 -12.74 -16.16
CA LEU A 139 12.41 -13.89 -16.79
C LEU A 139 13.05 -13.56 -18.15
N THR A 140 12.84 -12.36 -18.70
CA THR A 140 13.50 -11.96 -19.98
C THR A 140 15.01 -12.12 -19.87
N THR A 141 15.55 -13.00 -20.69
CA THR A 141 16.98 -13.38 -20.67
C THR A 141 17.62 -13.06 -22.01
N GLN A 142 18.82 -12.47 -21.97
CA GLN A 142 19.63 -12.25 -23.15
C GLN A 142 20.47 -13.49 -23.45
N GLY A 143 20.39 -13.98 -24.68
CA GLY A 143 21.29 -14.98 -25.24
C GLY A 143 22.52 -14.35 -25.90
N VAL A 144 23.21 -15.10 -26.72
CA VAL A 144 24.39 -14.58 -27.45
C VAL A 144 23.97 -13.60 -28.55
N SER A 145 22.89 -13.89 -29.27
CA SER A 145 22.38 -13.07 -30.39
C SER A 145 20.85 -12.91 -30.35
N ASP A 146 20.19 -13.37 -29.31
CA ASP A 146 18.75 -13.43 -29.19
C ASP A 146 18.29 -13.05 -27.78
N TYR A 147 16.98 -12.89 -27.61
CA TYR A 147 16.31 -12.81 -26.32
C TYR A 147 15.30 -13.95 -26.21
N TYR A 148 15.11 -14.47 -25.01
CA TYR A 148 14.20 -15.57 -24.76
C TYR A 148 13.65 -15.55 -23.33
N PHE A 149 12.54 -16.26 -23.13
CA PHE A 149 12.10 -16.69 -21.81
C PHE A 149 12.64 -18.11 -21.55
N PRO A 150 13.32 -18.35 -20.42
CA PRO A 150 13.77 -19.71 -20.07
C PRO A 150 12.56 -20.59 -19.76
N GLY A 151 12.63 -21.86 -20.12
CA GLY A 151 11.62 -22.84 -19.76
C GLY A 151 11.54 -23.02 -18.25
N VAL A 152 10.38 -22.78 -17.68
CA VAL A 152 10.11 -22.91 -16.24
C VAL A 152 8.68 -23.36 -15.99
N SER A 153 8.46 -23.97 -14.83
CA SER A 153 7.15 -24.13 -14.20
C SER A 153 7.19 -23.41 -12.86
N ILE A 154 6.34 -22.41 -12.67
CA ILE A 154 6.28 -21.58 -11.47
C ILE A 154 4.87 -21.67 -10.88
N TYR A 155 4.80 -21.83 -9.56
CA TYR A 155 3.64 -21.51 -8.75
C TYR A 155 4.02 -20.47 -7.71
N ASP A 156 3.24 -19.42 -7.62
CA ASP A 156 3.50 -18.33 -6.68
C ASP A 156 2.21 -17.79 -6.06
N ALA A 157 2.32 -17.40 -4.80
CA ALA A 157 1.30 -16.70 -4.05
C ALA A 157 2.00 -15.83 -3.00
N PRO A 158 1.50 -14.63 -2.70
CA PRO A 158 2.16 -13.76 -1.75
C PRO A 158 2.16 -14.38 -0.35
N ARG A 159 3.30 -14.31 0.35
CA ARG A 159 3.42 -14.71 1.75
C ARG A 159 2.70 -13.73 2.68
N PHE A 160 2.72 -12.44 2.34
CA PHE A 160 2.08 -11.37 3.08
C PHE A 160 1.00 -10.72 2.22
N VAL A 161 -0.20 -10.57 2.77
CA VAL A 161 -1.35 -9.94 2.10
C VAL A 161 -1.19 -8.42 1.96
N TRP A 162 -0.33 -7.80 2.78
CA TRP A 162 -0.01 -6.37 2.73
C TRP A 162 1.46 -6.18 2.38
N ARG A 163 1.73 -5.55 1.25
CA ARG A 163 3.07 -5.23 0.76
C ARG A 163 3.06 -3.79 0.27
N GLY A 164 3.29 -2.87 1.21
CA GLY A 164 3.08 -1.45 1.01
C GLY A 164 4.36 -0.64 0.77
N LEU A 165 4.16 0.53 0.19
CA LEU A 165 5.10 1.65 0.19
C LEU A 165 4.32 2.88 0.68
N MET A 166 4.89 3.63 1.62
CA MET A 166 4.40 4.93 2.05
C MET A 166 5.15 6.05 1.32
N ILE A 167 4.42 7.06 0.88
CA ILE A 167 4.99 8.32 0.42
C ILE A 167 4.42 9.46 1.27
N ASP A 168 5.30 10.18 1.94
CA ASP A 168 4.98 11.41 2.65
C ASP A 168 4.99 12.58 1.66
N ALA A 169 3.80 12.95 1.21
CA ALA A 169 3.60 14.10 0.33
C ALA A 169 3.41 15.41 1.13
N ALA A 170 3.16 15.32 2.43
CA ALA A 170 2.95 16.47 3.29
C ALA A 170 4.27 17.20 3.55
N ARG A 171 5.33 16.47 3.97
CA ARG A 171 6.66 17.05 4.19
C ARG A 171 7.37 17.35 2.87
N HIS A 172 7.23 16.48 1.87
CA HIS A 172 7.80 16.69 0.52
C HIS A 172 6.76 16.38 -0.56
N PHE A 173 6.17 17.41 -1.13
CA PHE A 173 5.17 17.26 -2.19
C PHE A 173 5.76 16.56 -3.41
N GLN A 174 5.07 15.52 -3.89
CA GLN A 174 5.47 14.76 -5.07
C GLN A 174 4.51 15.01 -6.23
N PRO A 175 4.97 15.51 -7.38
CA PRO A 175 4.09 15.67 -8.54
C PRO A 175 3.45 14.35 -8.99
N VAL A 176 2.26 14.42 -9.59
CA VAL A 176 1.49 13.26 -10.07
C VAL A 176 2.34 12.27 -10.88
N ALA A 177 3.21 12.79 -11.76
CA ALA A 177 4.08 11.93 -12.57
C ALA A 177 5.09 11.12 -11.72
N VAL A 178 5.57 11.71 -10.61
CA VAL A 178 6.47 11.01 -9.68
C VAL A 178 5.72 9.93 -8.90
N VAL A 179 4.51 10.23 -8.43
CA VAL A 179 3.65 9.23 -7.76
C VAL A 179 3.39 8.04 -8.69
N LYS A 180 2.98 8.30 -9.95
CA LYS A 180 2.75 7.22 -10.94
C LYS A 180 4.00 6.39 -11.23
N ARG A 181 5.17 7.02 -11.31
CA ARG A 181 6.44 6.30 -11.49
C ARG A 181 6.75 5.38 -10.29
N ASN A 182 6.45 5.80 -9.06
CA ASN A 182 6.57 4.94 -7.89
C ASN A 182 5.57 3.77 -7.94
N LEU A 183 4.34 4.00 -8.38
CA LEU A 183 3.35 2.94 -8.58
C LEU A 183 3.82 1.90 -9.63
N ASP A 184 4.47 2.33 -10.71
CA ASP A 184 5.07 1.42 -11.69
C ASP A 184 6.20 0.58 -11.07
N ALA A 185 7.04 1.20 -10.23
CA ALA A 185 8.09 0.48 -9.50
C ALA A 185 7.49 -0.53 -8.50
N MET A 186 6.47 -0.12 -7.75
CA MET A 186 5.72 -1.01 -6.84
C MET A 186 5.14 -2.22 -7.58
N ALA A 187 4.49 -2.00 -8.72
CA ALA A 187 3.93 -3.07 -9.54
C ALA A 187 5.00 -4.06 -10.00
N SER A 188 6.18 -3.56 -10.41
CA SER A 188 7.29 -4.40 -10.85
C SER A 188 7.84 -5.34 -9.76
N LEU A 189 7.64 -4.99 -8.50
CA LEU A 189 8.00 -5.76 -7.30
C LEU A 189 6.78 -6.46 -6.66
N LYS A 190 5.63 -6.46 -7.34
CA LYS A 190 4.38 -7.06 -6.87
C LYS A 190 3.87 -6.50 -5.53
N MET A 191 4.22 -5.25 -5.20
CA MET A 191 3.63 -4.53 -4.07
C MET A 191 2.18 -4.19 -4.38
N ASN A 192 1.31 -4.14 -3.34
CA ASN A 192 -0.13 -4.05 -3.54
C ASN A 192 -0.83 -2.97 -2.73
N VAL A 193 -0.09 -2.19 -1.92
CA VAL A 193 -0.66 -1.09 -1.13
C VAL A 193 0.21 0.15 -1.26
N PHE A 194 -0.38 1.24 -1.70
CA PHE A 194 0.21 2.57 -1.66
C PHE A 194 -0.41 3.32 -0.48
N HIS A 195 0.38 3.55 0.57
CA HIS A 195 0.01 4.40 1.70
C HIS A 195 0.41 5.83 1.39
N TRP A 196 -0.57 6.73 1.33
CA TRP A 196 -0.36 8.10 0.89
C TRP A 196 -0.62 9.07 2.03
N HIS A 197 0.47 9.55 2.65
CA HIS A 197 0.43 10.54 3.74
C HIS A 197 0.22 11.94 3.16
N LEU A 198 -0.98 12.48 3.37
CA LEU A 198 -1.49 13.62 2.64
C LEU A 198 -1.69 14.87 3.50
N SER A 199 -1.56 14.77 4.83
CA SER A 199 -1.59 15.93 5.70
C SER A 199 -0.65 15.78 6.88
N ASP A 200 0.00 16.88 7.26
CA ASP A 200 0.91 16.97 8.38
C ASP A 200 1.10 18.45 8.76
N ASP A 201 2.00 18.76 9.70
CA ASP A 201 2.32 20.12 10.13
C ASP A 201 2.81 21.03 8.98
N GLN A 202 3.42 20.46 7.94
CA GLN A 202 4.01 21.19 6.81
C GLN A 202 3.04 21.41 5.65
N GLY A 203 1.87 20.80 5.67
CA GLY A 203 0.88 21.07 4.64
C GLY A 203 -0.25 20.07 4.54
N PHE A 204 -1.37 20.55 4.05
CA PHE A 204 -2.54 19.75 3.68
C PHE A 204 -2.58 19.59 2.16
N ARG A 205 -2.46 18.37 1.65
CA ARG A 205 -2.17 18.10 0.24
C ARG A 205 -3.35 17.64 -0.61
N ILE A 206 -4.59 17.78 -0.10
CA ILE A 206 -5.82 17.39 -0.82
C ILE A 206 -6.70 18.62 -1.08
N GLU A 207 -7.21 18.76 -2.31
CA GLU A 207 -8.30 19.70 -2.58
C GLU A 207 -9.53 19.28 -1.77
N SER A 208 -9.94 20.11 -0.81
CA SER A 208 -11.23 19.97 -0.14
C SER A 208 -12.20 21.04 -0.67
N LYS A 209 -13.39 20.61 -1.04
CA LYS A 209 -14.47 21.51 -1.48
C LYS A 209 -15.35 21.94 -0.30
N VAL A 210 -15.42 21.09 0.73
CA VAL A 210 -16.16 21.40 1.96
C VAL A 210 -15.36 22.37 2.82
N PHE A 211 -14.03 22.19 2.90
CA PHE A 211 -13.12 23.03 3.68
C PHE A 211 -12.00 23.64 2.80
N PRO A 212 -12.33 24.58 1.90
CA PRO A 212 -11.39 25.03 0.87
C PRO A 212 -10.13 25.73 1.44
N LYS A 213 -10.18 26.31 2.64
CA LYS A 213 -9.01 26.90 3.27
C LYS A 213 -7.88 25.91 3.50
N LEU A 214 -8.17 24.61 3.69
CA LEU A 214 -7.15 23.58 3.87
C LEU A 214 -6.13 23.58 2.73
N HIS A 215 -6.58 23.60 1.50
CA HIS A 215 -5.66 23.61 0.36
C HIS A 215 -5.30 25.01 -0.15
N LEU A 216 -6.10 26.04 0.18
CA LEU A 216 -5.81 27.42 -0.24
C LEU A 216 -4.84 28.12 0.71
N GLU A 217 -4.94 27.88 2.02
CA GLU A 217 -4.19 28.62 3.05
C GLU A 217 -3.10 27.76 3.73
N ALA A 218 -3.20 26.40 3.64
CA ALA A 218 -2.33 25.50 4.37
C ALA A 218 -1.59 24.48 3.49
N SER A 219 -1.35 24.79 2.20
CA SER A 219 -0.63 23.91 1.27
C SER A 219 0.53 24.57 0.54
N ASP A 220 0.70 25.88 0.63
CA ASP A 220 1.61 26.67 -0.23
C ASP A 220 1.31 26.50 -1.74
N GLY A 221 0.08 26.16 -2.11
CA GLY A 221 -0.31 25.84 -3.48
C GLY A 221 0.15 24.47 -3.96
N LEU A 222 0.74 23.66 -3.09
CA LEU A 222 1.22 22.31 -3.38
C LEU A 222 0.21 21.29 -2.85
N TYR A 223 -0.78 20.95 -3.67
CA TYR A 223 -1.82 19.99 -3.34
C TYR A 223 -2.28 19.24 -4.60
N TYR A 224 -2.94 18.11 -4.40
CA TYR A 224 -3.59 17.34 -5.45
C TYR A 224 -5.06 17.74 -5.57
N THR A 225 -5.50 18.07 -6.77
CA THR A 225 -6.93 18.22 -7.03
C THR A 225 -7.63 16.87 -6.89
N GLN A 226 -8.93 16.87 -6.59
CA GLN A 226 -9.70 15.62 -6.51
C GLN A 226 -9.65 14.81 -7.81
N ASN A 227 -9.58 15.49 -8.97
CA ASN A 227 -9.41 14.81 -10.25
C ASN A 227 -8.04 14.13 -10.38
N GLN A 228 -6.96 14.75 -9.88
CA GLN A 228 -5.63 14.12 -9.84
C GLN A 228 -5.60 12.93 -8.90
N ILE A 229 -6.27 13.01 -7.74
CA ILE A 229 -6.40 11.87 -6.80
C ILE A 229 -7.13 10.71 -7.49
N LYS A 230 -8.29 10.97 -8.10
CA LYS A 230 -9.05 9.94 -8.83
C LYS A 230 -8.24 9.31 -9.96
N ASP A 231 -7.45 10.10 -10.68
CA ASP A 231 -6.55 9.61 -11.73
C ASP A 231 -5.45 8.70 -11.17
N ILE A 232 -4.81 9.08 -10.05
CA ILE A 232 -3.81 8.24 -9.36
C ILE A 232 -4.44 6.95 -8.83
N VAL A 233 -5.60 7.03 -8.17
CA VAL A 233 -6.32 5.86 -7.65
C VAL A 233 -6.70 4.89 -8.78
N SER A 234 -7.20 5.41 -9.89
CA SER A 234 -7.51 4.62 -11.08
C SER A 234 -6.26 3.99 -11.70
N TYR A 235 -5.15 4.76 -11.75
CA TYR A 235 -3.87 4.27 -12.24
C TYR A 235 -3.34 3.12 -11.37
N ALA A 236 -3.33 3.29 -10.05
CA ALA A 236 -2.94 2.27 -9.09
C ALA A 236 -3.81 1.01 -9.22
N SER A 237 -5.13 1.19 -9.33
CA SER A 237 -6.08 0.09 -9.53
C SER A 237 -5.77 -0.74 -10.78
N ASN A 238 -5.37 -0.10 -11.90
CA ASN A 238 -4.96 -0.83 -13.11
C ASN A 238 -3.67 -1.66 -12.91
N LEU A 239 -2.85 -1.31 -11.92
CA LEU A 239 -1.64 -2.04 -11.54
C LEU A 239 -1.89 -3.08 -10.42
N GLY A 240 -3.14 -3.24 -9.97
CA GLY A 240 -3.48 -4.12 -8.86
C GLY A 240 -2.98 -3.59 -7.51
N ILE A 241 -2.92 -2.26 -7.35
CA ILE A 241 -2.46 -1.57 -6.13
C ILE A 241 -3.64 -0.83 -5.53
N ARG A 242 -3.87 -1.04 -4.23
CA ARG A 242 -4.83 -0.30 -3.40
C ARG A 242 -4.19 0.99 -2.89
N VAL A 243 -4.97 2.06 -2.73
CA VAL A 243 -4.48 3.33 -2.21
C VAL A 243 -5.16 3.63 -0.88
N VAL A 244 -4.37 3.72 0.19
CA VAL A 244 -4.82 4.06 1.54
C VAL A 244 -4.40 5.50 1.84
N PRO A 245 -5.36 6.42 2.02
CA PRO A 245 -5.05 7.79 2.40
C PRO A 245 -4.73 7.89 3.89
N GLU A 246 -3.87 8.85 4.24
CA GLU A 246 -3.64 9.26 5.62
C GLU A 246 -3.92 10.76 5.80
N ILE A 247 -4.72 11.07 6.81
CA ILE A 247 -4.95 12.41 7.35
C ILE A 247 -4.60 12.36 8.84
N ASP A 248 -3.46 12.92 9.19
CA ASP A 248 -2.91 12.80 10.53
C ASP A 248 -3.60 13.72 11.51
N VAL A 249 -4.15 13.14 12.58
CA VAL A 249 -4.84 13.78 13.70
C VAL A 249 -4.70 12.93 14.97
N PRO A 250 -4.71 13.54 16.17
CA PRO A 250 -4.92 14.95 16.52
C PRO A 250 -3.63 15.79 16.52
N GLY A 251 -2.45 15.15 16.63
CA GLY A 251 -1.13 15.74 16.41
C GLY A 251 -0.91 15.96 14.92
N HIS A 252 0.28 16.45 14.54
CA HIS A 252 0.63 16.71 13.15
C HIS A 252 -0.42 17.53 12.36
N ALA A 253 -1.15 18.37 13.10
CA ALA A 253 -2.34 19.06 12.60
C ALA A 253 -2.13 20.56 12.40
N THR A 254 -0.88 21.06 12.42
CA THR A 254 -0.60 22.49 12.29
C THR A 254 -1.13 23.07 10.99
N ALA A 255 -1.07 22.33 9.88
CA ALA A 255 -1.66 22.79 8.62
C ALA A 255 -3.19 22.94 8.72
N ILE A 256 -3.88 21.96 9.33
CA ILE A 256 -5.33 22.04 9.57
C ILE A 256 -5.64 23.25 10.43
N LEU A 257 -4.88 23.47 11.51
CA LEU A 257 -5.07 24.58 12.46
C LEU A 257 -4.67 25.94 11.88
N THR A 258 -3.80 25.99 10.88
CA THR A 258 -3.51 27.22 10.14
C THR A 258 -4.76 27.68 9.39
N ALA A 259 -5.49 26.77 8.79
CA ALA A 259 -6.72 27.06 8.05
C ALA A 259 -7.96 27.25 8.97
N TYR A 260 -8.02 26.49 10.07
CA TYR A 260 -9.17 26.45 11.01
C TYR A 260 -8.68 26.52 12.47
N PRO A 261 -8.16 27.68 12.93
CA PRO A 261 -7.55 27.83 14.25
C PRO A 261 -8.52 27.61 15.41
N GLU A 262 -9.83 27.73 15.20
CA GLU A 262 -10.88 27.48 16.18
C GLU A 262 -10.95 26.03 16.66
N LEU A 263 -10.39 25.08 15.89
CA LEU A 263 -10.31 23.66 16.25
C LEU A 263 -9.13 23.37 17.18
N GLY A 264 -8.24 24.35 17.38
CA GLY A 264 -7.01 24.18 18.12
C GLY A 264 -7.20 24.14 19.64
N SER A 265 -6.29 23.47 20.31
CA SER A 265 -6.32 23.29 21.77
C SER A 265 -5.79 24.48 22.56
N LYS A 266 -5.04 25.39 21.95
CA LYS A 266 -4.45 26.54 22.63
C LYS A 266 -5.10 27.84 22.18
N LYS A 267 -5.91 28.42 23.08
CA LYS A 267 -6.62 29.66 22.81
C LYS A 267 -5.66 30.82 22.54
N GLY A 268 -5.94 31.59 21.47
CA GLY A 268 -5.14 32.78 21.10
C GLY A 268 -3.76 32.45 20.53
N TYR A 269 -3.48 31.18 20.24
CA TYR A 269 -2.26 30.78 19.54
C TYR A 269 -2.41 31.04 18.03
N VAL A 270 -1.36 31.58 17.41
CA VAL A 270 -1.32 31.80 15.97
C VAL A 270 -0.64 30.58 15.34
N TYR A 271 -1.42 29.80 14.58
CA TYR A 271 -0.92 28.64 13.88
C TYR A 271 -0.38 29.05 12.51
N THR A 272 0.77 28.53 12.14
CA THR A 272 1.40 28.70 10.83
C THR A 272 2.02 27.38 10.43
N ILE A 273 1.90 26.99 9.15
CA ILE A 273 2.49 25.73 8.67
C ILE A 273 3.99 25.68 8.97
N GLU A 274 4.46 24.52 9.38
CA GLU A 274 5.85 24.30 9.74
C GLU A 274 6.74 24.20 8.51
N ARG A 275 8.00 24.59 8.66
CA ARG A 275 8.98 24.60 7.55
C ARG A 275 10.07 23.54 7.70
N PHE A 276 10.09 22.85 8.82
CA PHE A 276 11.09 21.83 9.16
C PHE A 276 10.38 20.53 9.55
N SER A 277 11.09 19.44 9.45
CA SER A 277 10.65 18.16 10.02
C SER A 277 10.81 18.20 11.54
N GLY A 278 9.87 17.61 12.27
CA GLY A 278 9.91 17.56 13.73
C GLY A 278 8.56 17.21 14.34
N ILE A 279 8.54 17.13 15.66
CA ILE A 279 7.34 16.92 16.46
C ILE A 279 6.94 18.28 17.04
N PHE A 280 5.75 18.75 16.68
CA PHE A 280 5.25 20.06 17.08
C PHE A 280 4.11 19.93 18.09
N ASN A 281 3.83 21.03 18.82
CA ASN A 281 2.83 21.00 19.90
C ASN A 281 1.39 21.30 19.47
N PRO A 282 1.11 21.97 18.32
CA PRO A 282 -0.25 22.19 17.86
C PRO A 282 -1.01 20.86 17.72
N THR A 283 -2.21 20.82 18.31
CA THR A 283 -3.04 19.61 18.28
C THR A 283 -4.51 20.03 18.32
N LEU A 284 -5.37 19.22 17.69
CA LEU A 284 -6.82 19.43 17.71
C LEU A 284 -7.38 19.34 19.13
N ASN A 285 -8.46 20.03 19.39
CA ASN A 285 -9.15 19.99 20.66
C ASN A 285 -10.23 18.89 20.68
N PRO A 286 -10.00 17.76 21.37
CA PRO A 286 -10.91 16.62 21.35
C PRO A 286 -12.14 16.81 22.25
N THR A 287 -12.27 17.95 22.93
CA THR A 287 -13.42 18.23 23.79
C THR A 287 -14.50 19.09 23.11
N LEU A 288 -14.23 19.57 21.88
CA LEU A 288 -15.16 20.35 21.08
C LEU A 288 -15.95 19.44 20.14
N GLU A 289 -17.29 19.52 20.18
CA GLU A 289 -18.12 18.83 19.20
C GLU A 289 -17.86 19.33 17.77
N SER A 290 -17.50 20.60 17.58
CA SER A 290 -17.13 21.15 16.28
C SER A 290 -15.95 20.43 15.65
N THR A 291 -15.00 19.90 16.45
CA THR A 291 -13.90 19.08 15.95
C THR A 291 -14.39 17.81 15.25
N TYR A 292 -15.40 17.15 15.83
CA TYR A 292 -15.97 15.93 15.25
C TYR A 292 -16.86 16.20 14.05
N VAL A 293 -17.61 17.31 14.06
CA VAL A 293 -18.38 17.75 12.89
C VAL A 293 -17.43 18.04 11.72
N PHE A 294 -16.35 18.76 11.98
CA PHE A 294 -15.31 19.04 10.96
C PHE A 294 -14.69 17.77 10.42
N LEU A 295 -14.27 16.83 11.30
CA LEU A 295 -13.63 15.59 10.88
C LEU A 295 -14.61 14.64 10.15
N ASP A 296 -15.88 14.60 10.55
CA ASP A 296 -16.91 13.80 9.87
C ASP A 296 -17.12 14.30 8.44
N GLU A 297 -17.34 15.61 8.25
CA GLU A 297 -17.52 16.19 6.92
C GLU A 297 -16.25 16.05 6.04
N LEU A 298 -15.07 16.28 6.63
CA LEU A 298 -13.79 16.12 5.92
C LEU A 298 -13.53 14.66 5.52
N PHE A 299 -13.73 13.72 6.44
CA PHE A 299 -13.52 12.29 6.16
C PHE A 299 -14.57 11.75 5.18
N THR A 300 -15.81 12.24 5.24
CA THR A 300 -16.85 11.92 4.25
C THR A 300 -16.41 12.32 2.83
N GLU A 301 -15.91 13.54 2.68
CA GLU A 301 -15.41 14.01 1.38
C GLU A 301 -14.23 13.17 0.90
N ILE A 302 -13.20 13.02 1.72
CA ILE A 302 -11.95 12.31 1.34
C ILE A 302 -12.21 10.83 1.11
N ALA A 303 -12.97 10.15 1.98
CA ALA A 303 -13.28 8.73 1.84
C ALA A 303 -13.95 8.40 0.50
N SER A 304 -14.73 9.34 -0.05
CA SER A 304 -15.36 9.20 -1.37
C SER A 304 -14.36 9.11 -2.54
N LEU A 305 -13.14 9.58 -2.36
CA LEU A 305 -12.08 9.57 -3.37
C LEU A 305 -11.29 8.26 -3.37
N PHE A 306 -11.31 7.52 -2.27
CA PHE A 306 -10.50 6.32 -2.06
C PHE A 306 -11.40 5.09 -1.84
N PRO A 307 -11.42 4.15 -2.78
CA PRO A 307 -12.29 2.96 -2.68
C PRO A 307 -11.80 1.94 -1.65
N ASP A 308 -10.55 2.03 -1.17
CA ASP A 308 -10.01 1.10 -0.17
C ASP A 308 -10.84 1.12 1.11
N GLN A 309 -10.90 -0.04 1.78
CA GLN A 309 -11.64 -0.15 3.05
C GLN A 309 -10.92 0.50 4.23
N TYR A 310 -9.62 0.78 4.14
CA TYR A 310 -8.85 1.39 5.22
C TYR A 310 -8.69 2.89 5.01
N PHE A 311 -8.73 3.63 6.11
CA PHE A 311 -8.44 5.04 6.19
C PHE A 311 -7.50 5.25 7.37
N HIS A 312 -6.32 5.81 7.14
CA HIS A 312 -5.31 6.03 8.15
C HIS A 312 -5.49 7.42 8.78
N ILE A 313 -5.54 7.47 10.11
CA ILE A 313 -5.74 8.72 10.85
C ILE A 313 -4.45 9.29 11.46
N GLY A 314 -3.29 8.68 11.19
CA GLY A 314 -2.05 9.01 11.90
C GLY A 314 -2.09 8.60 13.36
N GLY A 315 -2.10 9.57 14.26
CA GLY A 315 -2.27 9.38 15.69
C GLY A 315 -0.98 9.22 16.47
N ASP A 316 0.16 9.47 15.84
CA ASP A 316 1.50 9.40 16.41
C ASP A 316 1.92 10.70 17.11
N GLU A 317 2.96 10.58 17.91
CA GLU A 317 3.80 11.66 18.46
C GLU A 317 3.06 12.82 19.16
N ASN A 318 1.85 12.59 19.66
CA ASN A 318 1.05 13.61 20.33
C ASN A 318 1.25 13.59 21.85
N GLU A 319 2.17 14.37 22.36
CA GLU A 319 2.38 14.54 23.82
C GLU A 319 1.25 15.32 24.52
N GLY A 320 0.43 16.06 23.76
CA GLY A 320 -0.68 16.86 24.29
C GLY A 320 -0.24 18.08 25.12
N LYS A 321 0.89 18.70 24.80
CA LYS A 321 1.37 19.90 25.54
C LYS A 321 0.35 21.05 25.52
N HIS A 322 -0.32 21.28 24.39
CA HIS A 322 -1.39 22.26 24.30
C HIS A 322 -2.65 21.83 25.08
N TRP A 323 -2.90 20.53 25.25
CA TRP A 323 -3.98 20.03 26.10
C TRP A 323 -3.71 20.31 27.57
N ASN A 324 -2.47 20.12 28.05
CA ASN A 324 -2.08 20.34 29.43
C ASN A 324 -2.26 21.83 29.86
N GLY A 325 -2.06 22.74 28.92
CA GLY A 325 -2.22 24.19 29.18
C GLY A 325 -3.64 24.72 29.00
N ASN A 326 -4.63 23.85 28.72
CA ASN A 326 -6.03 24.27 28.49
C ASN A 326 -6.94 23.82 29.65
N GLU A 327 -7.39 24.75 30.47
CA GLU A 327 -8.21 24.49 31.66
C GLU A 327 -9.50 23.76 31.33
N SER A 328 -10.15 24.09 30.22
CA SER A 328 -11.40 23.40 29.78
C SER A 328 -11.14 21.93 29.42
N ILE A 329 -10.01 21.63 28.79
CA ILE A 329 -9.61 20.24 28.48
C ILE A 329 -9.30 19.49 29.78
N GLN A 330 -8.60 20.12 30.74
CA GLN A 330 -8.33 19.51 32.04
C GLN A 330 -9.63 19.22 32.81
N ALA A 331 -10.58 20.16 32.81
CA ALA A 331 -11.89 19.96 33.41
C ALA A 331 -12.65 18.82 32.74
N PHE A 332 -12.63 18.73 31.40
CA PHE A 332 -13.24 17.63 30.65
C PHE A 332 -12.62 16.29 31.01
N LYS A 333 -11.29 16.20 31.09
CA LYS A 333 -10.59 14.97 31.51
C LYS A 333 -11.04 14.52 32.89
N ASN A 334 -11.13 15.44 33.86
CA ASN A 334 -11.55 15.12 35.22
C ASN A 334 -13.00 14.60 35.26
N ILE A 335 -13.94 15.26 34.55
CA ILE A 335 -15.35 14.86 34.49
C ILE A 335 -15.52 13.45 33.87
N ASN A 336 -14.68 13.12 32.87
CA ASN A 336 -14.76 11.86 32.16
C ASN A 336 -13.79 10.78 32.69
N ASN A 337 -13.13 11.02 33.82
CA ASN A 337 -12.15 10.12 34.44
C ASN A 337 -10.98 9.74 33.49
N LEU A 338 -10.53 10.68 32.67
CA LEU A 338 -9.39 10.51 31.78
C LEU A 338 -8.13 11.06 32.47
N ASN A 339 -7.24 10.17 32.90
CA ASN A 339 -6.09 10.53 33.75
C ASN A 339 -4.91 11.03 32.92
N THR A 340 -4.78 10.56 31.66
CA THR A 340 -3.65 10.84 30.77
C THR A 340 -4.09 11.51 29.47
N ASN A 341 -3.16 12.10 28.74
CA ASN A 341 -3.43 12.60 27.38
C ASN A 341 -3.65 11.45 26.42
N HIS A 342 -3.05 10.31 26.66
CA HIS A 342 -3.25 9.10 25.85
C HIS A 342 -4.70 8.56 25.97
N GLU A 343 -5.29 8.61 27.17
CA GLU A 343 -6.72 8.28 27.36
C GLU A 343 -7.63 9.30 26.68
N LEU A 344 -7.27 10.58 26.69
CA LEU A 344 -8.02 11.61 25.97
C LEU A 344 -7.90 11.41 24.44
N GLN A 345 -6.73 11.04 23.94
CA GLN A 345 -6.56 10.68 22.53
C GLN A 345 -7.37 9.42 22.17
N THR A 346 -7.39 8.43 23.04
CA THR A 346 -8.23 7.24 22.84
C THR A 346 -9.71 7.59 22.75
N TYR A 347 -10.20 8.53 23.59
CA TYR A 347 -11.56 9.04 23.48
C TYR A 347 -11.84 9.63 22.09
N LEU A 348 -10.90 10.41 21.54
CA LEU A 348 -11.01 10.94 20.18
C LEU A 348 -11.01 9.80 19.15
N ASN A 349 -10.04 8.89 19.22
CA ASN A 349 -9.86 7.80 18.25
C ASN A 349 -11.11 6.89 18.17
N ILE A 350 -11.75 6.58 19.30
CA ILE A 350 -13.01 5.81 19.34
C ILE A 350 -14.13 6.55 18.60
N ARG A 351 -14.19 7.87 18.71
CA ARG A 351 -15.18 8.67 17.97
C ARG A 351 -14.87 8.70 16.47
N LEU A 352 -13.59 8.82 16.09
CA LEU A 352 -13.16 8.75 14.67
C LEU A 352 -13.44 7.37 14.08
N GLU A 353 -13.25 6.30 14.84
CA GLU A 353 -13.60 4.96 14.38
C GLU A 353 -15.11 4.84 14.06
N LYS A 354 -15.97 5.42 14.91
CA LYS A 354 -17.42 5.44 14.64
C LYS A 354 -17.75 6.23 13.37
N ILE A 355 -17.11 7.37 13.16
CA ILE A 355 -17.26 8.17 11.93
C ILE A 355 -16.85 7.34 10.72
N LEU A 356 -15.63 6.78 10.72
CA LEU A 356 -15.13 5.99 9.61
C LEU A 356 -15.97 4.72 9.35
N ASN A 357 -16.43 4.04 10.40
CA ASN A 357 -17.32 2.89 10.26
C ASN A 357 -18.66 3.27 9.61
N SER A 358 -19.22 4.45 9.90
CA SER A 358 -20.45 4.92 9.25
C SER A 358 -20.26 5.18 7.74
N LEU A 359 -19.03 5.46 7.33
CA LEU A 359 -18.61 5.63 5.93
C LEU A 359 -18.19 4.31 5.25
N GLY A 360 -18.33 3.18 5.94
CA GLY A 360 -17.90 1.86 5.46
C GLY A 360 -16.38 1.69 5.43
N LYS A 361 -15.64 2.52 6.19
CA LYS A 361 -14.17 2.45 6.31
C LYS A 361 -13.76 1.81 7.63
N LYS A 362 -12.59 1.19 7.64
CA LYS A 362 -11.91 0.70 8.84
C LYS A 362 -10.81 1.69 9.23
N LEU A 363 -10.78 2.06 10.50
CA LEU A 363 -9.73 2.92 11.03
C LEU A 363 -8.38 2.18 11.03
N MET A 364 -7.35 2.86 10.56
CA MET A 364 -5.96 2.49 10.69
C MET A 364 -5.19 3.66 11.33
N GLY A 365 -4.16 3.39 12.12
CA GLY A 365 -3.30 4.42 12.68
C GLY A 365 -2.00 3.85 13.19
N TRP A 366 -1.04 4.75 13.49
CA TRP A 366 0.25 4.37 14.04
C TRP A 366 0.08 3.67 15.39
N ASP A 367 1.09 2.95 15.85
CA ASP A 367 0.93 2.08 17.04
C ASP A 367 0.63 2.84 18.34
N GLU A 368 0.75 4.16 18.37
CA GLU A 368 0.34 5.02 19.47
C GLU A 368 -1.17 5.01 19.72
N ILE A 369 -1.99 4.67 18.72
CA ILE A 369 -3.45 4.55 18.92
C ILE A 369 -3.81 3.30 19.74
N MET A 370 -2.87 2.37 19.89
CA MET A 370 -3.11 1.10 20.58
C MET A 370 -3.19 1.31 22.10
N THR A 371 -4.41 1.21 22.63
CA THR A 371 -4.70 1.31 24.07
C THR A 371 -5.62 0.20 24.51
N PRO A 372 -5.70 -0.13 25.81
CA PRO A 372 -6.59 -1.20 26.30
C PRO A 372 -8.06 -1.02 25.98
N THR A 373 -8.51 0.22 25.72
CA THR A 373 -9.91 0.54 25.44
C THR A 373 -10.18 0.82 23.97
N MET A 374 -9.13 0.83 23.12
CA MET A 374 -9.30 0.96 21.68
C MET A 374 -9.91 -0.34 21.12
N PRO A 375 -10.96 -0.25 20.28
CA PRO A 375 -11.52 -1.44 19.64
C PRO A 375 -10.51 -2.18 18.77
N THR A 376 -10.45 -3.50 18.87
CA THR A 376 -9.54 -4.35 18.09
C THR A 376 -9.91 -4.45 16.60
N THR A 377 -10.97 -3.78 16.17
CA THR A 377 -11.32 -3.55 14.76
C THR A 377 -10.40 -2.57 14.07
N ALA A 378 -9.71 -1.71 14.82
CA ALA A 378 -8.67 -0.83 14.31
C ALA A 378 -7.45 -1.64 13.83
N LEU A 379 -6.86 -1.24 12.71
CA LEU A 379 -5.62 -1.80 12.20
C LEU A 379 -4.43 -0.98 12.72
N ILE A 380 -3.51 -1.64 13.39
CA ILE A 380 -2.32 -0.98 13.95
C ILE A 380 -1.20 -0.96 12.91
N HIS A 381 -0.65 0.22 12.65
CA HIS A 381 0.56 0.39 11.85
C HIS A 381 1.76 0.50 12.77
N ALA A 382 2.45 -0.62 12.95
CA ALA A 382 3.56 -0.72 13.89
C ALA A 382 4.86 -0.24 13.26
N TRP A 383 5.48 0.79 13.85
CA TRP A 383 6.75 1.36 13.41
C TRP A 383 7.80 1.42 14.53
N ARG A 384 7.37 1.40 15.81
CA ARG A 384 8.29 1.45 16.95
C ARG A 384 8.83 0.07 17.28
N GLY A 385 10.16 0.01 17.44
CA GLY A 385 10.91 -1.18 17.82
C GLY A 385 10.97 -1.45 19.33
N GLU A 386 11.73 -2.46 19.73
CA GLU A 386 11.90 -2.87 21.13
C GLU A 386 12.46 -1.78 22.08
N ASN A 387 13.23 -0.83 21.55
CA ASN A 387 13.97 0.17 22.34
C ASN A 387 13.12 1.36 22.81
N GLU A 388 11.82 1.38 22.51
CA GLU A 388 10.95 2.55 22.75
C GLU A 388 9.86 2.27 23.80
N GLY A 389 10.20 1.48 24.83
CA GLY A 389 9.26 1.15 25.91
C GLY A 389 8.23 0.07 25.55
N MET A 390 8.39 -0.58 24.40
CA MET A 390 7.55 -1.68 23.95
C MET A 390 8.00 -3.02 24.57
N GLU A 391 7.10 -4.00 24.56
CA GLU A 391 7.45 -5.38 24.92
C GLU A 391 8.53 -5.93 23.96
N LYS A 392 9.22 -6.98 24.41
CA LYS A 392 10.17 -7.68 23.56
C LYS A 392 9.51 -8.13 22.25
N GLY A 393 10.02 -7.62 21.11
CA GLY A 393 9.47 -7.81 19.78
C GLY A 393 8.71 -6.59 19.21
N GLY A 394 8.73 -5.45 19.93
CA GLY A 394 8.21 -4.16 19.46
C GLY A 394 6.68 -4.06 19.40
N ALA A 395 6.20 -3.00 18.78
CA ALA A 395 4.79 -2.65 18.72
C ALA A 395 3.93 -3.71 18.00
N ALA A 396 4.44 -4.35 16.95
CA ALA A 396 3.69 -5.38 16.21
C ALA A 396 3.38 -6.62 17.09
N ILE A 397 4.32 -7.06 17.89
CA ILE A 397 4.12 -8.19 18.83
C ILE A 397 3.12 -7.79 19.93
N THR A 398 3.24 -6.57 20.44
CA THR A 398 2.30 -6.02 21.44
C THR A 398 0.88 -5.97 20.87
N ALA A 399 0.71 -5.47 19.66
CA ALA A 399 -0.59 -5.43 18.97
C ALA A 399 -1.20 -6.84 18.82
N ALA A 400 -0.42 -7.80 18.34
CA ALA A 400 -0.87 -9.18 18.17
C ALA A 400 -1.30 -9.83 19.50
N LYS A 401 -0.57 -9.60 20.61
CA LYS A 401 -0.93 -10.08 21.93
C LYS A 401 -2.24 -9.47 22.47
N GLN A 402 -2.53 -8.25 22.10
CA GLN A 402 -3.77 -7.55 22.47
C GLN A 402 -4.94 -7.85 21.53
N GLY A 403 -4.74 -8.70 20.51
CA GLY A 403 -5.78 -9.12 19.58
C GLY A 403 -6.01 -8.18 18.38
N PHE A 404 -5.15 -7.18 18.18
CA PHE A 404 -5.17 -6.33 16.99
C PHE A 404 -4.53 -7.03 15.78
N GLN A 405 -5.02 -6.68 14.60
CA GLN A 405 -4.25 -6.89 13.37
C GLN A 405 -3.20 -5.78 13.24
N ALA A 406 -2.04 -6.10 12.67
CA ALA A 406 -0.97 -5.13 12.51
C ALA A 406 -0.34 -5.20 11.12
N VAL A 407 0.02 -4.02 10.60
CA VAL A 407 0.98 -3.83 9.51
C VAL A 407 2.31 -3.47 10.14
N LEU A 408 3.38 -4.13 9.72
CA LEU A 408 4.72 -3.85 10.19
C LEU A 408 5.44 -2.96 9.18
N SER A 409 5.95 -1.81 9.60
CA SER A 409 6.86 -0.98 8.81
C SER A 409 8.22 -0.84 9.47
N ASN A 410 9.25 -0.72 8.62
CA ASN A 410 10.65 -0.57 9.01
C ASN A 410 11.20 0.73 8.42
#